data_ba5a2d82e2e455582c368c1bd757187f
#
_entry.id   ba5a2d82e2e455582c368c1bd757187f
#
_cell.length_a   1.000
_cell.length_b   1.000
_cell.length_c   1.000
_cell.angle_alpha   90.00
_cell.angle_beta   90.00
_cell.angle_gamma   90.00
#
_symmetry.space_group_name_H-M   'P 1'
#
loop_
_entity.id
_entity.type
_entity.pdbx_description
1 polymer ?
#
loop_
_entity_poly.entity_id
_entity_poly.type
_entity_poly.pdbx_seq_one_letter_code
_entity_poly.pdbx_strand_id
1 'polypeptide(L)'
;MPETAPIRPVRLQNYLAYGSNDVLGAGSMAVISGWVLIFYTQFCGLSAGQAATIFAVARILDAFASPMIGYISDHFGRTRLGQRFGRRRFFILAAIPLLPSFALMWLPGQTFWYYLVSYVLFELVYAMEIIPFETLAAEMSSDYRTKAKFAGARILFGQASAILAGFLPLWLITTLGRDSADTFFYMGIIFAILFMVTAGLLYLFSWERHMPGTAVAAQEASSGGAGQAFKALYRNLFSTMRIRAFRLHLGMYLGGYISQDIFNAAFTFFVIFALGGSMAVASGLLGTMYIVQFVAVIIAINLALRASPSRAYQVAAASFASGALTLISLWALDIPASSGMIWLPIILAGLGRGALNYIPWATYNYMADVDEIVTGQRREGSFAGVMTFVRKATQAAAVAGVGFLMQAGGFVSGAPVQSDGAIHTIALLLGIGTVGMLGFGILVSTRFRLSPATHGVLMAEIEHLRSGARTPTSAQAGRIVEDLSGWRYDQLWGNNPVAR
;
A
#
# COMPACT_ATOMS: atom_id res chain seq x y z
N MET A 1 0.37 -24.26 36.01
CA MET A 1 0.26 -22.97 35.30
C MET A 1 1.54 -22.77 34.53
N PRO A 2 1.55 -22.61 33.21
CA PRO A 2 2.79 -22.31 32.50
C PRO A 2 3.27 -20.92 32.97
N GLU A 3 4.52 -20.88 33.40
CA GLU A 3 5.24 -19.66 33.78
C GLU A 3 5.11 -18.64 32.66
N THR A 4 4.38 -17.54 32.92
CA THR A 4 4.28 -16.43 31.96
C THR A 4 5.66 -15.80 31.87
N ALA A 5 6.32 -16.00 30.74
CA ALA A 5 7.61 -15.35 30.45
C ALA A 5 7.47 -13.84 30.75
N PRO A 6 8.48 -13.24 31.42
CA PRO A 6 8.41 -11.84 31.88
C PRO A 6 8.11 -10.93 30.69
N ILE A 7 7.03 -10.14 30.81
CA ILE A 7 6.61 -9.17 29.78
C ILE A 7 7.72 -8.12 29.69
N ARG A 8 8.45 -8.12 28.59
CA ARG A 8 9.53 -7.17 28.34
C ARG A 8 8.91 -5.77 28.15
N PRO A 9 9.28 -4.75 28.93
CA PRO A 9 8.67 -3.42 28.82
C PRO A 9 9.05 -2.77 27.48
N VAL A 10 8.05 -2.24 26.79
CA VAL A 10 8.27 -1.49 25.55
C VAL A 10 8.68 -0.06 25.89
N ARG A 11 9.83 0.39 25.38
CA ARG A 11 10.40 1.72 25.59
C ARG A 11 10.29 2.55 24.32
N LEU A 12 10.52 3.88 24.42
CA LEU A 12 10.48 4.80 23.27
C LEU A 12 11.35 4.33 22.11
N GLN A 13 12.56 3.84 22.39
CA GLN A 13 13.49 3.31 21.38
C GLN A 13 12.88 2.18 20.52
N ASN A 14 12.00 1.36 21.11
CA ASN A 14 11.35 0.27 20.36
C ASN A 14 10.28 0.81 19.39
N TYR A 15 9.53 1.86 19.80
CA TYR A 15 8.58 2.54 18.91
C TYR A 15 9.31 3.25 17.76
N LEU A 16 10.41 3.95 18.05
CA LEU A 16 11.20 4.64 17.04
C LEU A 16 11.85 3.65 16.06
N ALA A 17 12.46 2.59 16.56
CA ALA A 17 13.08 1.56 15.73
C ALA A 17 12.05 0.81 14.86
N TYR A 18 10.89 0.48 15.41
CA TYR A 18 9.81 -0.13 14.63
C TYR A 18 9.25 0.84 13.59
N GLY A 19 8.95 2.08 14.01
CA GLY A 19 8.38 3.09 13.12
C GLY A 19 9.33 3.48 11.99
N SER A 20 10.63 3.68 12.29
CA SER A 20 11.63 4.08 11.30
C SER A 20 11.79 3.08 10.16
N ASN A 21 11.48 1.82 10.38
CA ASN A 21 11.55 0.81 9.32
C ASN A 21 10.54 1.04 8.18
N ASP A 22 9.49 1.84 8.40
CA ASP A 22 8.57 2.22 7.31
C ASP A 22 9.20 3.20 6.29
N VAL A 23 10.43 3.68 6.55
CA VAL A 23 11.26 4.32 5.53
C VAL A 23 11.51 3.35 4.38
N LEU A 24 11.73 2.05 4.65
CA LEU A 24 11.75 1.02 3.61
C LEU A 24 10.36 0.79 3.04
N GLY A 25 9.32 0.64 3.88
CA GLY A 25 7.95 0.38 3.44
C GLY A 25 7.39 1.48 2.55
N ALA A 26 7.01 2.60 3.13
CA ALA A 26 6.39 3.72 2.41
C ALA A 26 7.39 4.52 1.57
N GLY A 27 8.63 4.67 2.06
CA GLY A 27 9.65 5.47 1.36
C GLY A 27 10.09 4.87 0.03
N SER A 28 10.38 3.55 -0.02
CA SER A 28 10.74 2.90 -1.29
C SER A 28 9.60 3.02 -2.30
N MET A 29 8.35 2.85 -1.84
CA MET A 29 7.18 2.96 -2.71
C MET A 29 7.00 4.39 -3.25
N ALA A 30 7.25 5.42 -2.43
CA ALA A 30 7.19 6.81 -2.86
C ALA A 30 8.26 7.13 -3.91
N VAL A 31 9.49 6.66 -3.69
CA VAL A 31 10.59 6.83 -4.66
C VAL A 31 10.27 6.11 -5.97
N ILE A 32 9.89 4.83 -5.90
CA ILE A 32 9.61 4.03 -7.09
C ILE A 32 8.43 4.60 -7.87
N SER A 33 7.31 4.89 -7.22
CA SER A 33 6.10 5.35 -7.91
C SER A 33 6.23 6.75 -8.49
N GLY A 34 7.06 7.61 -7.90
CA GLY A 34 7.30 8.97 -8.40
C GLY A 34 8.36 9.06 -9.49
N TRP A 35 9.37 8.17 -9.48
CA TRP A 35 10.60 8.40 -10.22
C TRP A 35 11.06 7.27 -11.13
N VAL A 36 10.70 6.00 -10.90
CA VAL A 36 11.27 4.88 -11.67
C VAL A 36 10.93 4.95 -13.14
N LEU A 37 9.68 5.29 -13.48
CA LEU A 37 9.25 5.33 -14.88
C LEU A 37 9.96 6.44 -15.66
N ILE A 38 10.07 7.64 -15.06
CA ILE A 38 10.77 8.78 -15.68
C ILE A 38 12.28 8.51 -15.79
N PHE A 39 12.89 7.90 -14.77
CA PHE A 39 14.30 7.55 -14.79
C PHE A 39 14.61 6.56 -15.91
N TYR A 40 13.85 5.48 -16.02
CA TYR A 40 14.09 4.47 -17.05
C TYR A 40 13.85 4.99 -18.48
N THR A 41 12.87 5.88 -18.65
CA THR A 41 12.55 6.42 -19.97
C THR A 41 13.45 7.59 -20.38
N GLN A 42 13.75 8.52 -19.48
CA GLN A 42 14.48 9.73 -19.84
C GLN A 42 16.02 9.58 -19.74
N PHE A 43 16.49 8.73 -18.82
CA PHE A 43 17.93 8.61 -18.54
C PHE A 43 18.54 7.26 -18.92
N CYS A 44 17.71 6.21 -19.08
CA CYS A 44 18.21 4.86 -19.37
C CYS A 44 17.90 4.39 -20.79
N GLY A 45 17.19 5.19 -21.59
CA GLY A 45 16.87 4.87 -22.99
C GLY A 45 15.87 3.74 -23.19
N LEU A 46 15.18 3.30 -22.13
CA LEU A 46 14.13 2.28 -22.25
C LEU A 46 12.86 2.90 -22.80
N SER A 47 12.12 2.18 -23.65
CA SER A 47 10.78 2.62 -24.03
C SER A 47 9.83 2.64 -22.82
N ALA A 48 8.77 3.45 -22.89
CA ALA A 48 7.80 3.52 -21.80
C ALA A 48 7.16 2.15 -21.51
N GLY A 49 6.91 1.33 -22.53
CA GLY A 49 6.43 -0.04 -22.40
C GLY A 49 7.45 -0.97 -21.73
N GLN A 50 8.74 -0.85 -22.05
CA GLN A 50 9.80 -1.62 -21.40
C GLN A 50 9.92 -1.25 -19.92
N ALA A 51 9.95 0.05 -19.58
CA ALA A 51 10.00 0.52 -18.20
C ALA A 51 8.78 0.03 -17.39
N ALA A 52 7.59 0.13 -17.97
CA ALA A 52 6.37 -0.38 -17.35
C ALA A 52 6.34 -1.90 -17.20
N THR A 53 6.93 -2.65 -18.14
CA THR A 53 7.06 -4.11 -18.06
C THR A 53 7.95 -4.52 -16.90
N ILE A 54 9.09 -3.84 -16.70
CA ILE A 54 10.00 -4.10 -15.57
C ILE A 54 9.23 -3.94 -14.25
N PHE A 55 8.52 -2.82 -14.09
CA PHE A 55 7.71 -2.58 -12.91
C PHE A 55 6.64 -3.67 -12.70
N ALA A 56 5.86 -3.98 -13.74
CA ALA A 56 4.77 -4.93 -13.65
C ALA A 56 5.23 -6.35 -13.31
N VAL A 57 6.30 -6.83 -13.96
CA VAL A 57 6.87 -8.16 -13.70
C VAL A 57 7.37 -8.26 -12.27
N ALA A 58 8.13 -7.26 -11.80
CA ALA A 58 8.66 -7.25 -10.43
C ALA A 58 7.52 -7.25 -9.40
N ARG A 59 6.47 -6.44 -9.59
CA ARG A 59 5.30 -6.37 -8.70
C ARG A 59 4.46 -7.65 -8.70
N ILE A 60 4.29 -8.29 -9.86
CA ILE A 60 3.58 -9.57 -9.94
C ILE A 60 4.38 -10.65 -9.19
N LEU A 61 5.69 -10.72 -9.41
CA LEU A 61 6.54 -11.68 -8.69
C LEU A 61 6.50 -11.46 -7.18
N ASP A 62 6.57 -10.21 -6.72
CA ASP A 62 6.41 -9.87 -5.31
C ASP A 62 5.04 -10.29 -4.74
N ALA A 63 3.95 -10.13 -5.50
CA ALA A 63 2.63 -10.56 -5.06
C ALA A 63 2.56 -12.08 -4.77
N PHE A 64 3.31 -12.88 -5.53
CA PHE A 64 3.42 -14.32 -5.28
C PHE A 64 4.48 -14.67 -4.22
N ALA A 65 5.61 -13.96 -4.19
CA ALA A 65 6.70 -14.22 -3.24
C ALA A 65 6.30 -13.89 -1.80
N SER A 66 5.51 -12.84 -1.59
CA SER A 66 5.13 -12.37 -0.25
C SER A 66 4.45 -13.44 0.62
N PRO A 67 3.40 -14.15 0.18
CA PRO A 67 2.80 -15.24 0.96
C PRO A 67 3.77 -16.40 1.22
N MET A 68 4.67 -16.70 0.26
CA MET A 68 5.68 -17.74 0.40
C MET A 68 6.69 -17.38 1.49
N ILE A 69 7.19 -16.14 1.48
CA ILE A 69 8.11 -15.64 2.50
C ILE A 69 7.44 -15.66 3.88
N GLY A 70 6.17 -15.25 3.97
CA GLY A 70 5.38 -15.35 5.18
C GLY A 70 5.33 -16.78 5.73
N TYR A 71 5.00 -17.75 4.89
CA TYR A 71 4.97 -19.16 5.26
C TYR A 71 6.35 -19.67 5.71
N ILE A 72 7.41 -19.36 4.95
CA ILE A 72 8.78 -19.78 5.28
C ILE A 72 9.21 -19.18 6.62
N SER A 73 9.00 -17.88 6.82
CA SER A 73 9.40 -17.18 8.06
C SER A 73 8.68 -17.73 9.29
N ASP A 74 7.40 -18.10 9.18
CA ASP A 74 6.65 -18.68 10.28
C ASP A 74 7.17 -20.06 10.72
N HIS A 75 7.70 -20.85 9.77
CA HIS A 75 8.23 -22.20 10.03
C HIS A 75 9.74 -22.23 10.29
N PHE A 76 10.43 -21.11 10.08
CA PHE A 76 11.89 -21.03 10.16
C PHE A 76 12.47 -21.27 11.57
N GLY A 77 11.66 -21.09 12.62
CA GLY A 77 12.04 -21.35 14.00
C GLY A 77 12.49 -22.78 14.31
N ARG A 78 12.25 -23.74 13.38
CA ARG A 78 12.74 -25.12 13.47
C ARG A 78 14.21 -25.27 13.07
N THR A 79 14.76 -24.31 12.34
CA THR A 79 16.15 -24.31 11.89
C THR A 79 17.09 -23.82 12.98
N ARG A 80 18.36 -24.24 12.94
CA ARG A 80 19.40 -23.76 13.86
C ARG A 80 19.57 -22.23 13.80
N LEU A 81 19.43 -21.64 12.60
CA LEU A 81 19.52 -20.20 12.40
C LEU A 81 18.31 -19.47 13.01
N GLY A 82 17.09 -20.00 12.81
CA GLY A 82 15.87 -19.44 13.38
C GLY A 82 15.85 -19.50 14.91
N GLN A 83 16.41 -20.56 15.50
CA GLN A 83 16.56 -20.66 16.96
C GLN A 83 17.57 -19.66 17.52
N ARG A 84 18.67 -19.39 16.78
CA ARG A 84 19.73 -18.48 17.22
C ARG A 84 19.38 -17.01 17.04
N PHE A 85 18.78 -16.63 15.90
CA PHE A 85 18.56 -15.24 15.50
C PHE A 85 17.10 -14.79 15.58
N GLY A 86 16.18 -15.71 15.86
CA GLY A 86 14.74 -15.50 15.78
C GLY A 86 14.19 -15.98 14.42
N ARG A 87 12.94 -16.50 14.40
CA ARG A 87 12.34 -17.06 13.17
C ARG A 87 12.10 -16.00 12.11
N ARG A 88 11.62 -14.82 12.51
CA ARG A 88 11.30 -13.67 11.65
C ARG A 88 12.43 -12.66 11.61
N ARG A 89 13.07 -12.41 12.75
CA ARG A 89 14.20 -11.47 12.85
C ARG A 89 15.40 -11.91 12.02
N PHE A 90 15.60 -13.22 11.79
CA PHE A 90 16.63 -13.71 10.88
C PHE A 90 16.47 -13.13 9.47
N PHE A 91 15.25 -13.04 8.94
CA PHE A 91 15.00 -12.50 7.60
C PHE A 91 15.31 -11.01 7.51
N ILE A 92 14.98 -10.24 8.55
CA ILE A 92 15.37 -8.82 8.66
C ILE A 92 16.90 -8.69 8.66
N LEU A 93 17.60 -9.47 9.49
CA LEU A 93 19.06 -9.46 9.54
C LEU A 93 19.69 -9.83 8.20
N ALA A 94 19.17 -10.86 7.54
CA ALA A 94 19.67 -11.33 6.25
C ALA A 94 19.36 -10.36 5.10
N ALA A 95 18.31 -9.55 5.21
CA ALA A 95 17.97 -8.50 4.25
C ALA A 95 18.96 -7.32 4.28
N ILE A 96 19.48 -6.94 5.47
CA ILE A 96 20.34 -5.75 5.62
C ILE A 96 21.47 -5.69 4.58
N PRO A 97 22.32 -6.70 4.39
CA PRO A 97 23.39 -6.64 3.40
C PRO A 97 22.90 -6.70 1.95
N LEU A 98 21.64 -7.03 1.70
CA LEU A 98 21.04 -7.10 0.37
C LEU A 98 20.25 -5.84 0.00
N LEU A 99 19.89 -4.98 0.97
CA LEU A 99 19.17 -3.71 0.73
C LEU A 99 19.88 -2.73 -0.24
N PRO A 100 21.24 -2.73 -0.38
CA PRO A 100 21.91 -1.98 -1.45
C PRO A 100 21.43 -2.34 -2.87
N SER A 101 20.74 -3.47 -3.07
CA SER A 101 20.07 -3.78 -4.34
C SER A 101 19.12 -2.68 -4.81
N PHE A 102 18.58 -1.87 -3.90
CA PHE A 102 17.80 -0.69 -4.25
C PHE A 102 18.60 0.33 -5.07
N ALA A 103 19.86 0.60 -4.70
CA ALA A 103 20.72 1.51 -5.45
C ALA A 103 21.06 0.98 -6.85
N LEU A 104 21.15 -0.35 -7.03
CA LEU A 104 21.43 -0.95 -8.34
C LEU A 104 20.35 -0.64 -9.37
N MET A 105 19.09 -0.47 -8.95
CA MET A 105 17.98 -0.10 -9.86
C MET A 105 18.18 1.28 -10.51
N TRP A 106 18.97 2.15 -9.88
CA TRP A 106 19.19 3.54 -10.28
C TRP A 106 20.54 3.77 -10.96
N LEU A 107 21.29 2.71 -11.27
CA LEU A 107 22.56 2.83 -11.98
C LEU A 107 22.30 3.13 -13.46
N PRO A 108 22.75 4.29 -14.01
CA PRO A 108 22.45 4.65 -15.39
C PRO A 108 23.21 3.80 -16.41
N GLY A 109 22.76 3.82 -17.67
CA GLY A 109 23.48 3.23 -18.79
C GLY A 109 23.43 1.71 -18.90
N GLN A 110 22.47 1.07 -18.21
CA GLN A 110 22.34 -0.38 -18.20
C GLN A 110 21.27 -0.87 -19.20
N THR A 111 21.23 -2.20 -19.43
CA THR A 111 20.28 -2.85 -20.33
C THR A 111 18.94 -3.12 -19.66
N PHE A 112 17.90 -3.40 -20.49
CA PHE A 112 16.58 -3.84 -20.01
C PHE A 112 16.68 -5.01 -19.01
N TRP A 113 17.47 -6.03 -19.32
CA TRP A 113 17.62 -7.22 -18.46
C TRP A 113 18.29 -6.90 -17.12
N TYR A 114 19.24 -5.97 -17.11
CA TYR A 114 19.85 -5.51 -15.86
C TYR A 114 18.81 -4.85 -14.96
N TYR A 115 18.00 -3.92 -15.50
CA TYR A 115 16.98 -3.24 -14.71
C TYR A 115 15.88 -4.20 -14.26
N LEU A 116 15.48 -5.16 -15.09
CA LEU A 116 14.51 -6.18 -14.70
C LEU A 116 15.05 -7.03 -13.53
N VAL A 117 16.28 -7.54 -13.63
CA VAL A 117 16.88 -8.39 -12.60
C VAL A 117 17.13 -7.61 -11.31
N SER A 118 17.68 -6.40 -11.39
CA SER A 118 17.95 -5.57 -10.21
C SER A 118 16.66 -5.18 -9.48
N TYR A 119 15.60 -4.85 -10.22
CA TYR A 119 14.32 -4.54 -9.61
C TYR A 119 13.65 -5.77 -8.98
N VAL A 120 13.63 -6.91 -9.67
CA VAL A 120 13.12 -8.17 -9.09
C VAL A 120 13.91 -8.56 -7.85
N LEU A 121 15.25 -8.42 -7.88
CA LEU A 121 16.08 -8.68 -6.71
C LEU A 121 15.67 -7.79 -5.53
N PHE A 122 15.52 -6.48 -5.76
CA PHE A 122 15.07 -5.57 -4.71
C PHE A 122 13.68 -5.94 -4.16
N GLU A 123 12.71 -6.28 -5.01
CA GLU A 123 11.37 -6.67 -4.56
C GLU A 123 11.39 -7.95 -3.69
N LEU A 124 12.26 -8.91 -4.02
CA LEU A 124 12.44 -10.12 -3.20
C LEU A 124 13.07 -9.78 -1.84
N VAL A 125 14.08 -8.90 -1.82
CA VAL A 125 14.70 -8.42 -0.58
C VAL A 125 13.72 -7.60 0.25
N TYR A 126 12.94 -6.73 -0.40
CA TYR A 126 11.86 -5.97 0.21
C TYR A 126 10.83 -6.89 0.87
N ALA A 127 10.33 -7.91 0.16
CA ALA A 127 9.38 -8.86 0.72
C ALA A 127 9.99 -9.66 1.89
N MET A 128 11.27 -10.06 1.78
CA MET A 128 11.99 -10.79 2.82
C MET A 128 12.07 -10.00 4.13
N GLU A 129 12.11 -8.67 4.07
CA GLU A 129 12.19 -7.79 5.23
C GLU A 129 10.80 -7.37 5.71
N ILE A 130 9.93 -6.87 4.81
CA ILE A 130 8.67 -6.22 5.17
C ILE A 130 7.64 -7.20 5.74
N ILE A 131 7.59 -8.44 5.26
CA ILE A 131 6.61 -9.43 5.73
C ILE A 131 6.84 -9.82 7.20
N PRO A 132 8.06 -10.19 7.64
CA PRO A 132 8.36 -10.37 9.06
C PRO A 132 8.14 -9.11 9.90
N PHE A 133 8.53 -7.93 9.39
CA PHE A 133 8.36 -6.67 10.07
C PHE A 133 6.90 -6.37 10.44
N GLU A 134 5.96 -6.56 9.52
CA GLU A 134 4.54 -6.27 9.75
C GLU A 134 3.95 -7.05 10.92
N THR A 135 4.51 -8.20 11.24
CA THR A 135 4.03 -9.06 12.33
C THR A 135 4.70 -8.79 13.67
N LEU A 136 5.86 -8.11 13.70
CA LEU A 136 6.65 -7.89 14.93
C LEU A 136 5.90 -7.09 16.01
N ALA A 137 5.09 -6.10 15.64
CA ALA A 137 4.32 -5.33 16.62
C ALA A 137 3.38 -6.22 17.46
N ALA A 138 2.79 -7.25 16.85
CA ALA A 138 1.94 -8.23 17.53
C ALA A 138 2.76 -9.18 18.41
N GLU A 139 3.99 -9.48 18.03
CA GLU A 139 4.94 -10.27 18.81
C GLU A 139 5.47 -9.49 20.03
N MET A 140 5.78 -8.20 19.86
CA MET A 140 6.36 -7.36 20.92
C MET A 140 5.36 -6.98 22.02
N SER A 141 4.06 -6.91 21.71
CA SER A 141 3.04 -6.57 22.69
C SER A 141 1.68 -7.19 22.37
N SER A 142 0.94 -7.59 23.43
CA SER A 142 -0.48 -7.93 23.35
C SER A 142 -1.39 -6.72 23.65
N ASP A 143 -0.84 -5.67 24.27
CA ASP A 143 -1.61 -4.50 24.67
C ASP A 143 -2.04 -3.66 23.46
N TYR A 144 -3.32 -3.33 23.41
CA TYR A 144 -3.92 -2.55 22.30
C TYR A 144 -3.29 -1.16 22.16
N ARG A 145 -3.08 -0.45 23.28
CA ARG A 145 -2.51 0.91 23.28
C ARG A 145 -1.07 0.92 22.77
N THR A 146 -0.29 -0.08 23.14
CA THR A 146 1.09 -0.27 22.67
C THR A 146 1.14 -0.56 21.18
N LYS A 147 0.26 -1.44 20.67
CA LYS A 147 0.14 -1.69 19.22
C LYS A 147 -0.26 -0.44 18.45
N ALA A 148 -1.19 0.36 18.99
CA ALA A 148 -1.59 1.62 18.36
C ALA A 148 -0.43 2.63 18.29
N LYS A 149 0.45 2.68 19.31
CA LYS A 149 1.66 3.51 19.28
C LYS A 149 2.66 3.04 18.23
N PHE A 150 2.85 1.72 18.05
CA PHE A 150 3.68 1.18 16.95
C PHE A 150 3.13 1.59 15.59
N ALA A 151 1.82 1.44 15.37
CA ALA A 151 1.18 1.86 14.12
C ALA A 151 1.31 3.38 13.89
N GLY A 152 1.13 4.20 14.95
CA GLY A 152 1.33 5.65 14.87
C GLY A 152 2.75 6.04 14.49
N ALA A 153 3.77 5.43 15.12
CA ALA A 153 5.17 5.65 14.78
C ALA A 153 5.45 5.27 13.32
N ARG A 154 4.94 4.12 12.85
CA ARG A 154 5.05 3.68 11.46
C ARG A 154 4.50 4.72 10.49
N ILE A 155 3.30 5.23 10.73
CA ILE A 155 2.66 6.26 9.88
C ILE A 155 3.53 7.53 9.82
N LEU A 156 4.05 8.00 10.96
CA LEU A 156 4.87 9.20 11.01
C LEU A 156 6.16 9.06 10.17
N PHE A 157 6.90 7.98 10.35
CA PHE A 157 8.13 7.73 9.59
C PHE A 157 7.85 7.47 8.12
N GLY A 158 6.76 6.76 7.79
CA GLY A 158 6.33 6.53 6.41
C GLY A 158 6.02 7.84 5.69
N GLN A 159 5.29 8.76 6.32
CA GLN A 159 5.02 10.07 5.72
C GLN A 159 6.27 10.92 5.60
N ALA A 160 7.14 10.93 6.61
CA ALA A 160 8.40 11.65 6.56
C ALA A 160 9.30 11.15 5.40
N SER A 161 9.36 9.84 5.18
CA SER A 161 10.12 9.25 4.09
C SER A 161 9.51 9.55 2.70
N ALA A 162 8.19 9.63 2.59
CA ALA A 162 7.53 10.05 1.34
C ALA A 162 7.84 11.52 1.01
N ILE A 163 7.83 12.40 2.02
CA ILE A 163 8.23 13.81 1.85
C ILE A 163 9.71 13.88 1.39
N LEU A 164 10.59 13.09 2.01
CA LEU A 164 12.00 13.00 1.59
C LEU A 164 12.10 12.50 0.14
N ALA A 165 11.35 11.45 -0.24
CA ALA A 165 11.32 10.93 -1.60
C ALA A 165 10.87 11.98 -2.64
N GLY A 166 9.96 12.87 -2.25
CA GLY A 166 9.51 13.99 -3.08
C GLY A 166 10.58 15.07 -3.28
N PHE A 167 11.19 15.53 -2.18
CA PHE A 167 12.13 16.67 -2.22
C PHE A 167 13.58 16.30 -2.51
N LEU A 168 14.00 15.06 -2.29
CA LEU A 168 15.40 14.66 -2.43
C LEU A 168 15.97 14.90 -3.84
N PRO A 169 15.27 14.60 -4.94
CA PRO A 169 15.75 14.96 -6.27
C PRO A 169 15.95 16.46 -6.46
N LEU A 170 15.02 17.30 -5.97
CA LEU A 170 15.18 18.76 -6.01
C LEU A 170 16.47 19.20 -5.30
N TRP A 171 16.71 18.69 -4.09
CA TRP A 171 17.90 19.03 -3.32
C TRP A 171 19.19 18.57 -4.03
N LEU A 172 19.18 17.35 -4.60
CA LEU A 172 20.33 16.83 -5.36
C LEU A 172 20.59 17.65 -6.63
N ILE A 173 19.55 17.98 -7.41
CA ILE A 173 19.67 18.80 -8.63
C ILE A 173 20.26 20.18 -8.30
N THR A 174 19.75 20.82 -7.24
CA THR A 174 20.26 22.15 -6.82
C THR A 174 21.69 22.09 -6.31
N THR A 175 22.08 21.02 -5.63
CA THR A 175 23.43 20.85 -5.06
C THR A 175 24.46 20.45 -6.13
N LEU A 176 24.06 19.55 -7.06
CA LEU A 176 24.92 19.09 -8.15
C LEU A 176 25.00 20.10 -9.32
N GLY A 177 24.08 21.07 -9.33
CA GLY A 177 23.99 22.11 -10.38
C GLY A 177 23.57 21.60 -11.75
N ARG A 178 23.00 20.37 -11.83
CA ARG A 178 22.57 19.75 -13.09
C ARG A 178 21.47 18.71 -12.88
N ASP A 179 20.59 18.60 -13.87
CA ASP A 179 19.64 17.52 -14.01
C ASP A 179 20.30 16.36 -14.78
N SER A 180 20.62 15.28 -14.09
CA SER A 180 21.35 14.14 -14.65
C SER A 180 20.91 12.83 -14.04
N ALA A 181 21.24 11.73 -14.72
CA ALA A 181 21.01 10.36 -14.23
C ALA A 181 21.66 10.10 -12.86
N ASP A 182 22.79 10.77 -12.56
CA ASP A 182 23.50 10.65 -11.29
C ASP A 182 22.65 11.09 -10.10
N THR A 183 21.73 12.05 -10.29
CA THR A 183 20.76 12.46 -9.27
C THR A 183 19.97 11.28 -8.72
N PHE A 184 19.50 10.42 -9.60
CA PHE A 184 18.72 9.25 -9.21
C PHE A 184 19.57 8.15 -8.59
N PHE A 185 20.81 7.99 -9.07
CA PHE A 185 21.76 7.05 -8.46
C PHE A 185 22.14 7.45 -7.03
N TYR A 186 22.44 8.73 -6.79
CA TYR A 186 22.69 9.23 -5.43
C TYR A 186 21.44 9.13 -4.54
N MET A 187 20.25 9.41 -5.06
CA MET A 187 19.01 9.17 -4.35
C MET A 187 18.88 7.69 -3.94
N GLY A 188 19.17 6.77 -4.87
CA GLY A 188 19.17 5.33 -4.63
C GLY A 188 20.13 4.91 -3.51
N ILE A 189 21.36 5.47 -3.50
CA ILE A 189 22.36 5.22 -2.45
C ILE A 189 21.89 5.75 -1.10
N ILE A 190 21.37 6.97 -1.04
CA ILE A 190 20.88 7.59 0.21
C ILE A 190 19.77 6.74 0.81
N PHE A 191 18.78 6.34 0.00
CA PHE A 191 17.70 5.48 0.47
C PHE A 191 18.19 4.08 0.87
N ALA A 192 19.12 3.48 0.12
CA ALA A 192 19.72 2.19 0.48
C ALA A 192 20.39 2.23 1.86
N ILE A 193 21.15 3.28 2.14
CA ILE A 193 21.79 3.50 3.45
C ILE A 193 20.72 3.68 4.54
N LEU A 194 19.69 4.48 4.29
CA LEU A 194 18.59 4.68 5.23
C LEU A 194 17.87 3.34 5.52
N PHE A 195 17.61 2.52 4.50
CA PHE A 195 17.00 1.19 4.68
C PHE A 195 17.87 0.28 5.53
N MET A 196 19.18 0.22 5.26
CA MET A 196 20.11 -0.58 6.08
C MET A 196 20.12 -0.13 7.53
N VAL A 197 20.17 1.18 7.77
CA VAL A 197 20.19 1.74 9.14
C VAL A 197 18.89 1.42 9.87
N THR A 198 17.74 1.66 9.24
CA THR A 198 16.44 1.44 9.88
C THR A 198 16.15 -0.04 10.11
N ALA A 199 16.49 -0.93 9.17
CA ALA A 199 16.39 -2.38 9.35
C ALA A 199 17.35 -2.87 10.46
N GLY A 200 18.56 -2.30 10.56
CA GLY A 200 19.50 -2.56 11.64
C GLY A 200 18.95 -2.14 13.01
N LEU A 201 18.37 -0.94 13.11
CA LEU A 201 17.71 -0.46 14.33
C LEU A 201 16.52 -1.36 14.69
N LEU A 202 15.70 -1.74 13.72
CA LEU A 202 14.59 -2.66 13.93
C LEU A 202 15.11 -3.99 14.49
N TYR A 203 16.15 -4.58 13.89
CA TYR A 203 16.73 -5.84 14.37
C TYR A 203 17.23 -5.73 15.81
N LEU A 204 17.93 -4.63 16.15
CA LEU A 204 18.51 -4.43 17.49
C LEU A 204 17.46 -4.20 18.58
N PHE A 205 16.40 -3.46 18.27
CA PHE A 205 15.42 -3.00 19.25
C PHE A 205 14.06 -3.71 19.17
N SER A 206 13.95 -4.80 18.41
CA SER A 206 12.76 -5.67 18.37
C SER A 206 13.02 -7.03 19.00
N TRP A 207 11.96 -7.76 19.34
CA TRP A 207 12.02 -9.15 19.81
C TRP A 207 10.80 -9.94 19.39
N GLU A 208 10.94 -11.25 19.38
CA GLU A 208 9.85 -12.19 19.15
C GLU A 208 9.44 -12.86 20.46
N ARG A 209 8.20 -13.28 20.55
CA ARG A 209 7.74 -14.14 21.64
C ARG A 209 8.23 -15.55 21.40
N HIS A 210 8.74 -16.15 22.46
CA HIS A 210 9.02 -17.57 22.45
C HIS A 210 7.68 -18.32 22.44
N MET A 211 7.32 -18.96 21.30
CA MET A 211 6.17 -19.84 21.21
C MET A 211 6.60 -21.25 21.58
N PRO A 212 6.02 -21.88 22.62
CA PRO A 212 6.24 -23.31 22.86
C PRO A 212 5.79 -24.11 21.63
N GLY A 213 6.56 -25.13 21.25
CA GLY A 213 6.37 -25.90 20.00
C GLY A 213 5.00 -26.61 19.84
N THR A 214 4.17 -26.60 20.87
CA THR A 214 2.81 -27.19 20.85
C THR A 214 1.80 -26.42 19.99
N ALA A 215 1.96 -25.10 19.81
CA ALA A 215 1.04 -24.33 18.96
C ALA A 215 1.30 -24.56 17.47
N VAL A 216 2.53 -24.92 17.10
CA VAL A 216 2.92 -25.25 15.71
C VAL A 216 2.44 -26.65 15.33
N ALA A 217 2.43 -27.60 16.27
CA ALA A 217 1.98 -28.96 16.04
C ALA A 217 0.46 -29.08 15.78
N ALA A 218 -0.34 -28.19 16.34
CA ALA A 218 -1.78 -28.20 16.12
C ALA A 218 -2.18 -27.75 14.69
N GLN A 219 -1.33 -26.99 14.02
CA GLN A 219 -1.53 -26.53 12.63
C GLN A 219 -1.06 -27.57 11.61
N GLU A 220 -0.29 -28.58 12.05
CA GLU A 220 0.27 -29.64 11.21
C GLU A 220 -0.69 -30.81 10.93
N ALA A 221 -1.77 -30.92 11.67
CA ALA A 221 -2.76 -31.98 11.46
C ALA A 221 -3.50 -31.88 10.11
N SER A 222 -3.24 -30.81 9.34
CA SER A 222 -3.76 -30.61 7.98
C SER A 222 -2.68 -30.76 6.89
N SER A 223 -1.68 -31.59 7.08
CA SER A 223 -0.56 -31.74 6.13
C SER A 223 -0.91 -32.52 4.88
N GLY A 224 -1.59 -31.87 3.98
CA GLY A 224 -1.38 -32.08 2.55
C GLY A 224 -0.06 -31.39 2.16
N GLY A 225 0.67 -31.92 1.16
CA GLY A 225 1.95 -31.34 0.72
C GLY A 225 1.89 -29.83 0.44
N ALA A 226 3.06 -29.16 0.38
CA ALA A 226 3.18 -27.69 0.26
C ALA A 226 2.24 -27.07 -0.82
N GLY A 227 2.02 -27.76 -1.94
CA GLY A 227 1.08 -27.33 -2.98
C GLY A 227 -0.39 -27.33 -2.54
N GLN A 228 -0.80 -28.26 -1.68
CA GLN A 228 -2.18 -28.30 -1.16
C GLN A 228 -2.38 -27.19 -0.10
N ALA A 229 -1.38 -26.95 0.73
CA ALA A 229 -1.39 -25.84 1.69
C ALA A 229 -1.48 -24.49 0.97
N PHE A 230 -0.71 -24.31 -0.11
CA PHE A 230 -0.76 -23.12 -0.95
C PHE A 230 -2.13 -22.93 -1.62
N LYS A 231 -2.68 -24.00 -2.22
CA LYS A 231 -4.03 -23.96 -2.81
C LYS A 231 -5.11 -23.65 -1.77
N ALA A 232 -5.02 -24.22 -0.58
CA ALA A 232 -5.93 -23.94 0.52
C ALA A 232 -5.83 -22.48 0.99
N LEU A 233 -4.62 -21.93 1.10
CA LEU A 233 -4.38 -20.53 1.42
C LEU A 233 -5.09 -19.60 0.43
N TYR A 234 -4.84 -19.76 -0.86
CA TYR A 234 -5.49 -18.91 -1.87
C TYR A 234 -7.01 -19.10 -1.92
N ARG A 235 -7.49 -20.33 -1.76
CA ARG A 235 -8.95 -20.57 -1.66
C ARG A 235 -9.56 -19.83 -0.47
N ASN A 236 -8.93 -19.87 0.69
CA ASN A 236 -9.39 -19.17 1.88
C ASN A 236 -9.33 -17.64 1.71
N LEU A 237 -8.26 -17.12 1.11
CA LEU A 237 -8.14 -15.71 0.78
C LEU A 237 -9.32 -15.25 -0.09
N PHE A 238 -9.56 -15.93 -1.22
CA PHE A 238 -10.62 -15.52 -2.14
C PHE A 238 -12.03 -15.83 -1.65
N SER A 239 -12.21 -16.68 -0.62
CA SER A 239 -13.53 -16.91 0.00
C SER A 239 -14.10 -15.63 0.63
N THR A 240 -13.24 -14.70 1.09
CA THR A 240 -13.65 -13.41 1.65
C THR A 240 -14.37 -12.52 0.63
N MET A 241 -14.09 -12.71 -0.66
CA MET A 241 -14.76 -12.00 -1.76
C MET A 241 -16.27 -12.32 -1.87
N ARG A 242 -16.77 -13.35 -1.18
CA ARG A 242 -18.21 -13.67 -1.13
C ARG A 242 -18.98 -12.74 -0.22
N ILE A 243 -18.31 -11.97 0.65
CA ILE A 243 -18.92 -11.01 1.57
C ILE A 243 -19.14 -9.68 0.85
N ARG A 244 -20.40 -9.21 0.83
CA ARG A 244 -20.78 -8.00 0.09
C ARG A 244 -20.05 -6.75 0.59
N ALA A 245 -20.03 -6.53 1.91
CA ALA A 245 -19.32 -5.37 2.48
C ALA A 245 -17.85 -5.35 2.11
N PHE A 246 -17.19 -6.53 2.08
CA PHE A 246 -15.78 -6.62 1.69
C PHE A 246 -15.55 -6.30 0.22
N ARG A 247 -16.41 -6.79 -0.70
CA ARG A 247 -16.30 -6.42 -2.12
C ARG A 247 -16.42 -4.91 -2.35
N LEU A 248 -17.40 -4.28 -1.66
CA LEU A 248 -17.57 -2.83 -1.74
C LEU A 248 -16.39 -2.08 -1.12
N HIS A 249 -15.91 -2.54 0.04
CA HIS A 249 -14.70 -2.00 0.66
C HIS A 249 -13.48 -2.10 -0.26
N LEU A 250 -13.26 -3.28 -0.85
CA LEU A 250 -12.16 -3.50 -1.78
C LEU A 250 -12.29 -2.61 -3.04
N GLY A 251 -13.50 -2.41 -3.55
CA GLY A 251 -13.75 -1.49 -4.66
C GLY A 251 -13.41 -0.04 -4.32
N MET A 252 -13.79 0.45 -3.14
CA MET A 252 -13.38 1.79 -2.65
C MET A 252 -11.85 1.88 -2.50
N TYR A 253 -11.23 0.88 -1.89
CA TYR A 253 -9.79 0.79 -1.71
C TYR A 253 -9.05 0.86 -3.05
N LEU A 254 -9.46 0.06 -4.02
CA LEU A 254 -8.86 0.02 -5.35
C LEU A 254 -9.11 1.32 -6.14
N GLY A 255 -10.32 1.88 -6.08
CA GLY A 255 -10.63 3.16 -6.71
C GLY A 255 -9.70 4.29 -6.27
N GLY A 256 -9.44 4.36 -4.95
CA GLY A 256 -8.51 5.33 -4.38
C GLY A 256 -7.04 5.06 -4.71
N TYR A 257 -6.59 3.81 -4.63
CA TYR A 257 -5.18 3.48 -4.84
C TYR A 257 -4.78 3.42 -6.31
N ILE A 258 -5.60 2.85 -7.19
CA ILE A 258 -5.31 2.81 -8.63
C ILE A 258 -5.27 4.24 -9.20
N SER A 259 -6.17 5.13 -8.75
CA SER A 259 -6.11 6.54 -9.15
C SER A 259 -4.78 7.21 -8.75
N GLN A 260 -4.27 6.90 -7.55
CA GLN A 260 -2.96 7.40 -7.11
C GLN A 260 -1.81 6.80 -7.92
N ASP A 261 -1.88 5.52 -8.30
CA ASP A 261 -0.85 4.88 -9.12
C ASP A 261 -0.78 5.50 -10.53
N ILE A 262 -1.93 5.70 -11.18
CA ILE A 262 -2.02 6.37 -12.48
C ILE A 262 -1.49 7.80 -12.38
N PHE A 263 -1.95 8.54 -11.36
CA PHE A 263 -1.51 9.91 -11.13
C PHE A 263 0.01 9.98 -10.93
N ASN A 264 0.58 9.17 -10.05
CA ASN A 264 2.02 9.19 -9.78
C ASN A 264 2.83 8.83 -11.03
N ALA A 265 2.40 7.82 -11.79
CA ALA A 265 3.10 7.38 -13.00
C ALA A 265 3.08 8.45 -14.11
N ALA A 266 2.00 9.24 -14.21
CA ALA A 266 1.84 10.27 -15.24
C ALA A 266 2.30 11.67 -14.79
N PHE A 267 2.30 11.97 -13.48
CA PHE A 267 2.43 13.33 -12.96
C PHE A 267 3.74 14.01 -13.33
N THR A 268 4.88 13.36 -13.16
CA THR A 268 6.18 13.93 -13.47
C THR A 268 6.31 14.23 -14.98
N PHE A 269 5.83 13.33 -15.83
CA PHE A 269 5.76 13.54 -17.28
C PHE A 269 4.86 14.73 -17.63
N PHE A 270 3.69 14.81 -16.98
CA PHE A 270 2.75 15.90 -17.21
C PHE A 270 3.36 17.27 -16.84
N VAL A 271 4.01 17.36 -15.68
CA VAL A 271 4.67 18.62 -15.27
C VAL A 271 5.76 19.03 -16.24
N ILE A 272 6.56 18.08 -16.72
CA ILE A 272 7.68 18.38 -17.60
C ILE A 272 7.21 18.69 -19.03
N PHE A 273 6.42 17.81 -19.63
CA PHE A 273 6.11 17.86 -21.06
C PHE A 273 4.82 18.62 -21.40
N ALA A 274 3.83 18.63 -20.51
CA ALA A 274 2.58 19.35 -20.73
C ALA A 274 2.60 20.77 -20.16
N LEU A 275 3.16 20.96 -18.95
CA LEU A 275 3.20 22.28 -18.30
C LEU A 275 4.54 23.01 -18.50
N GLY A 276 5.49 22.46 -19.26
CA GLY A 276 6.80 23.09 -19.52
C GLY A 276 7.66 23.27 -18.27
N GLY A 277 7.46 22.43 -17.25
CA GLY A 277 8.25 22.46 -16.03
C GLY A 277 9.58 21.70 -16.16
N SER A 278 10.39 21.74 -15.09
CA SER A 278 11.62 20.96 -14.97
C SER A 278 11.44 19.78 -14.00
N MET A 279 12.42 18.88 -13.97
CA MET A 279 12.50 17.81 -12.98
C MET A 279 12.51 18.35 -11.54
N ALA A 280 13.23 19.48 -11.32
CA ALA A 280 13.25 20.16 -10.03
C ALA A 280 11.87 20.68 -9.62
N VAL A 281 11.12 21.27 -10.55
CA VAL A 281 9.74 21.73 -10.31
C VAL A 281 8.84 20.53 -9.97
N ALA A 282 8.89 19.45 -10.74
CA ALA A 282 8.12 18.24 -10.47
C ALA A 282 8.42 17.65 -9.08
N SER A 283 9.70 17.62 -8.70
CA SER A 283 10.15 17.16 -7.37
C SER A 283 9.60 18.06 -6.24
N GLY A 284 9.67 19.37 -6.37
CA GLY A 284 9.11 20.32 -5.40
C GLY A 284 7.60 20.17 -5.23
N LEU A 285 6.87 19.98 -6.34
CA LEU A 285 5.41 19.77 -6.32
C LEU A 285 5.03 18.45 -5.66
N LEU A 286 5.75 17.35 -5.97
CA LEU A 286 5.55 16.06 -5.32
C LEU A 286 5.81 16.13 -3.82
N GLY A 287 6.94 16.71 -3.43
CA GLY A 287 7.29 16.88 -2.01
C GLY A 287 6.24 17.69 -1.24
N THR A 288 5.76 18.79 -1.82
CA THR A 288 4.69 19.60 -1.23
C THR A 288 3.38 18.82 -1.14
N MET A 289 3.03 18.07 -2.19
CA MET A 289 1.83 17.22 -2.16
C MET A 289 1.91 16.19 -1.04
N TYR A 290 3.08 15.59 -0.76
CA TYR A 290 3.25 14.67 0.36
C TYR A 290 3.16 15.35 1.73
N ILE A 291 3.61 16.61 1.88
CA ILE A 291 3.37 17.41 3.10
C ILE A 291 1.87 17.60 3.32
N VAL A 292 1.15 18.05 2.29
CA VAL A 292 -0.31 18.24 2.36
C VAL A 292 -1.02 16.91 2.66
N GLN A 293 -0.59 15.84 2.03
CA GLN A 293 -1.11 14.48 2.29
C GLN A 293 -0.93 14.09 3.76
N PHE A 294 0.22 14.37 4.36
CA PHE A 294 0.47 14.08 5.77
C PHE A 294 -0.49 14.85 6.69
N VAL A 295 -0.67 16.15 6.45
CA VAL A 295 -1.64 16.96 7.20
C VAL A 295 -3.06 16.43 7.00
N ALA A 296 -3.41 16.04 5.78
CA ALA A 296 -4.72 15.49 5.46
C ALA A 296 -5.02 14.16 6.17
N VAL A 297 -4.01 13.29 6.39
CA VAL A 297 -4.18 12.07 7.19
C VAL A 297 -4.61 12.42 8.62
N ILE A 298 -3.99 13.43 9.24
CA ILE A 298 -4.33 13.88 10.61
C ILE A 298 -5.78 14.39 10.66
N ILE A 299 -6.18 15.16 9.66
CA ILE A 299 -7.57 15.66 9.53
C ILE A 299 -8.54 14.50 9.32
N ALA A 300 -8.20 13.54 8.46
CA ALA A 300 -9.04 12.40 8.12
C ALA A 300 -9.30 11.48 9.32
N ILE A 301 -8.34 11.32 10.23
CA ILE A 301 -8.53 10.57 11.48
C ILE A 301 -9.68 11.18 12.29
N ASN A 302 -9.70 12.50 12.46
CA ASN A 302 -10.75 13.19 13.19
C ASN A 302 -12.10 13.16 12.46
N LEU A 303 -12.08 13.28 11.14
CA LEU A 303 -13.30 13.26 10.32
C LEU A 303 -13.95 11.87 10.30
N ALA A 304 -13.16 10.81 10.20
CA ALA A 304 -13.66 9.43 10.19
C ALA A 304 -14.39 9.05 11.50
N LEU A 305 -14.05 9.68 12.62
CA LEU A 305 -14.75 9.51 13.90
C LEU A 305 -16.14 10.18 13.92
N ARG A 306 -16.36 11.20 13.09
CA ARG A 306 -17.58 12.03 13.11
C ARG A 306 -18.51 11.78 11.91
N ALA A 307 -17.96 11.36 10.77
CA ALA A 307 -18.72 11.15 9.54
C ALA A 307 -18.78 9.64 9.19
N SER A 308 -19.74 9.25 8.34
CA SER A 308 -19.75 7.90 7.79
C SER A 308 -18.52 7.71 6.87
N PRO A 309 -17.86 6.52 6.90
CA PRO A 309 -16.71 6.24 6.04
C PRO A 309 -16.97 6.47 4.54
N SER A 310 -18.19 6.17 4.09
CA SER A 310 -18.63 6.41 2.70
C SER A 310 -18.60 7.90 2.33
N ARG A 311 -19.17 8.78 3.15
CA ARG A 311 -19.16 10.23 2.89
C ARG A 311 -17.75 10.82 2.96
N ALA A 312 -16.96 10.40 3.95
CA ALA A 312 -15.56 10.83 4.07
C ALA A 312 -14.77 10.45 2.82
N TYR A 313 -14.96 9.22 2.31
CA TYR A 313 -14.35 8.76 1.07
C TYR A 313 -14.77 9.60 -0.13
N GLN A 314 -16.07 9.92 -0.28
CA GLN A 314 -16.58 10.73 -1.39
C GLN A 314 -15.97 12.13 -1.41
N VAL A 315 -15.89 12.79 -0.25
CA VAL A 315 -15.27 14.12 -0.13
C VAL A 315 -13.77 14.05 -0.48
N ALA A 316 -13.06 13.05 0.01
CA ALA A 316 -11.65 12.85 -0.30
C ALA A 316 -11.41 12.59 -1.79
N ALA A 317 -12.21 11.71 -2.39
CA ALA A 317 -12.11 11.39 -3.82
C ALA A 317 -12.49 12.60 -4.70
N ALA A 318 -13.50 13.38 -4.31
CA ALA A 318 -13.86 14.61 -5.00
C ALA A 318 -12.75 15.67 -4.92
N SER A 319 -12.10 15.83 -3.75
CA SER A 319 -10.96 16.74 -3.60
C SER A 319 -9.80 16.34 -4.51
N PHE A 320 -9.44 15.04 -4.56
CA PHE A 320 -8.37 14.58 -5.43
C PHE A 320 -8.74 14.72 -6.92
N ALA A 321 -9.97 14.39 -7.29
CA ALA A 321 -10.46 14.55 -8.67
C ALA A 321 -10.43 16.02 -9.09
N SER A 322 -10.85 16.94 -8.22
CA SER A 322 -10.78 18.39 -8.48
C SER A 322 -9.33 18.85 -8.69
N GLY A 323 -8.37 18.33 -7.89
CA GLY A 323 -6.95 18.61 -8.11
C GLY A 323 -6.46 18.14 -9.48
N ALA A 324 -6.79 16.91 -9.87
CA ALA A 324 -6.41 16.37 -11.17
C ALA A 324 -7.05 17.16 -12.33
N LEU A 325 -8.35 17.48 -12.23
CA LEU A 325 -9.05 18.28 -13.24
C LEU A 325 -8.52 19.72 -13.34
N THR A 326 -8.16 20.33 -12.22
CA THR A 326 -7.55 21.67 -12.22
C THR A 326 -6.17 21.64 -12.91
N LEU A 327 -5.35 20.60 -12.71
CA LEU A 327 -4.09 20.44 -13.46
C LEU A 327 -4.33 20.37 -14.98
N ILE A 328 -5.33 19.61 -15.42
CA ILE A 328 -5.71 19.54 -16.84
C ILE A 328 -6.22 20.89 -17.34
N SER A 329 -6.99 21.63 -16.53
CA SER A 329 -7.46 22.97 -16.89
C SER A 329 -6.32 23.97 -17.06
N LEU A 330 -5.28 23.90 -16.20
CA LEU A 330 -4.09 24.76 -16.34
C LEU A 330 -3.36 24.46 -17.66
N TRP A 331 -3.22 23.19 -18.02
CA TRP A 331 -2.65 22.81 -19.31
C TRP A 331 -3.49 23.29 -20.50
N ALA A 332 -4.82 23.10 -20.47
CA ALA A 332 -5.72 23.51 -21.52
C ALA A 332 -5.81 25.04 -21.72
N LEU A 333 -5.42 25.80 -20.71
CA LEU A 333 -5.32 27.28 -20.72
C LEU A 333 -3.91 27.79 -20.96
N ASP A 334 -2.96 26.92 -21.32
CA ASP A 334 -1.55 27.23 -21.54
C ASP A 334 -0.86 27.93 -20.35
N ILE A 335 -1.29 27.59 -19.11
CA ILE A 335 -0.72 28.13 -17.88
C ILE A 335 0.48 27.27 -17.47
N PRO A 336 1.72 27.83 -17.46
CA PRO A 336 2.92 27.04 -17.19
C PRO A 336 3.05 26.62 -15.72
N ALA A 337 3.85 25.58 -15.47
CA ALA A 337 4.14 25.07 -14.12
C ALA A 337 4.83 26.11 -13.20
N SER A 338 5.41 27.18 -13.74
CA SER A 338 5.98 28.30 -12.98
C SER A 338 4.93 29.24 -12.40
N SER A 339 3.67 29.15 -12.84
CA SER A 339 2.58 29.97 -12.31
C SER A 339 2.26 29.59 -10.86
N GLY A 340 2.00 30.59 -10.01
CA GLY A 340 1.51 30.36 -8.65
C GLY A 340 0.19 29.61 -8.57
N MET A 341 -0.56 29.53 -9.65
CA MET A 341 -1.84 28.79 -9.72
C MET A 341 -1.65 27.26 -9.60
N ILE A 342 -0.44 26.74 -9.85
CA ILE A 342 -0.12 25.32 -9.72
C ILE A 342 -0.28 24.78 -8.29
N TRP A 343 -0.20 25.62 -7.28
CA TRP A 343 -0.32 25.19 -5.88
C TRP A 343 -1.71 24.74 -5.50
N LEU A 344 -2.75 25.33 -6.10
CA LEU A 344 -4.14 24.95 -5.82
C LEU A 344 -4.42 23.48 -6.12
N PRO A 345 -4.15 22.95 -7.33
CA PRO A 345 -4.37 21.54 -7.61
C PRO A 345 -3.49 20.61 -6.78
N ILE A 346 -2.27 21.02 -6.44
CA ILE A 346 -1.37 20.21 -5.58
C ILE A 346 -1.94 20.08 -4.17
N ILE A 347 -2.48 21.15 -3.61
CA ILE A 347 -3.13 21.13 -2.29
C ILE A 347 -4.40 20.27 -2.35
N LEU A 348 -5.27 20.44 -3.34
CA LEU A 348 -6.49 19.64 -3.48
C LEU A 348 -6.18 18.16 -3.66
N ALA A 349 -5.18 17.82 -4.48
CA ALA A 349 -4.74 16.46 -4.67
C ALA A 349 -4.17 15.86 -3.38
N GLY A 350 -3.29 16.58 -2.68
CA GLY A 350 -2.69 16.15 -1.41
C GLY A 350 -3.74 15.90 -0.32
N LEU A 351 -4.73 16.81 -0.16
CA LEU A 351 -5.82 16.65 0.80
C LEU A 351 -6.65 15.39 0.51
N GLY A 352 -7.05 15.19 -0.75
CA GLY A 352 -7.82 14.02 -1.14
C GLY A 352 -7.04 12.72 -0.95
N ARG A 353 -5.78 12.67 -1.37
CA ARG A 353 -4.90 11.49 -1.27
C ARG A 353 -4.67 11.07 0.18
N GLY A 354 -4.40 12.01 1.08
CA GLY A 354 -4.17 11.71 2.50
C GLY A 354 -5.38 11.03 3.14
N ALA A 355 -6.58 11.54 2.88
CA ALA A 355 -7.80 10.93 3.38
C ALA A 355 -8.09 9.56 2.74
N LEU A 356 -7.86 9.40 1.42
CA LEU A 356 -8.01 8.12 0.71
C LEU A 356 -7.02 7.05 1.18
N ASN A 357 -5.85 7.45 1.66
CA ASN A 357 -4.89 6.49 2.25
C ASN A 357 -5.33 6.01 3.63
N TYR A 358 -6.06 6.81 4.41
CA TYR A 358 -6.47 6.47 5.76
C TYR A 358 -7.81 5.72 5.82
N ILE A 359 -8.84 6.22 5.11
CA ILE A 359 -10.23 5.76 5.26
C ILE A 359 -10.41 4.26 5.01
N PRO A 360 -9.85 3.64 3.94
CA PRO A 360 -9.97 2.21 3.73
C PRO A 360 -9.34 1.37 4.83
N TRP A 361 -8.20 1.77 5.37
CA TRP A 361 -7.56 1.05 6.47
C TRP A 361 -8.29 1.20 7.79
N ALA A 362 -8.92 2.34 8.04
CA ALA A 362 -9.79 2.53 9.20
C ALA A 362 -11.03 1.62 9.14
N THR A 363 -11.62 1.47 7.96
CA THR A 363 -12.80 0.61 7.76
C THR A 363 -12.48 -0.86 7.63
N TYR A 364 -11.25 -1.22 7.25
CA TYR A 364 -10.77 -2.60 7.18
C TYR A 364 -10.97 -3.37 8.49
N ASN A 365 -10.72 -2.71 9.63
CA ASN A 365 -10.82 -3.35 10.95
C ASN A 365 -12.22 -3.93 11.26
N TYR A 366 -13.27 -3.42 10.62
CA TYR A 366 -14.65 -3.89 10.79
C TYR A 366 -15.01 -5.06 9.87
N MET A 367 -14.17 -5.40 8.88
CA MET A 367 -14.47 -6.49 7.94
C MET A 367 -14.44 -7.86 8.61
N ALA A 368 -13.59 -8.04 9.63
CA ALA A 368 -13.53 -9.26 10.40
C ALA A 368 -14.82 -9.53 11.19
N ASP A 369 -15.51 -8.48 11.64
CA ASP A 369 -16.79 -8.62 12.35
C ASP A 369 -17.92 -9.00 11.37
N VAL A 370 -17.90 -8.45 10.13
CA VAL A 370 -18.83 -8.87 9.08
C VAL A 370 -18.57 -10.31 8.63
N ASP A 371 -17.32 -10.77 8.65
CA ASP A 371 -17.00 -12.18 8.38
C ASP A 371 -17.47 -13.10 9.51
N GLU A 372 -17.30 -12.68 10.76
CA GLU A 372 -17.69 -13.45 11.92
C GLU A 372 -19.19 -13.79 11.92
N ILE A 373 -20.04 -12.81 11.58
CA ILE A 373 -21.49 -13.08 11.51
C ILE A 373 -21.84 -14.07 10.40
N VAL A 374 -21.05 -14.10 9.30
CA VAL A 374 -21.27 -15.04 8.18
C VAL A 374 -20.75 -16.43 8.50
N THR A 375 -19.53 -16.54 9.06
CA THR A 375 -18.80 -17.81 9.19
C THR A 375 -18.78 -18.38 10.61
N GLY A 376 -19.07 -17.57 11.62
CA GLY A 376 -18.88 -17.91 13.04
C GLY A 376 -17.40 -17.87 13.46
N GLN A 377 -16.48 -17.36 12.60
CA GLN A 377 -15.04 -17.33 12.84
C GLN A 377 -14.45 -15.96 12.49
N ARG A 378 -13.42 -15.53 13.20
CA ARG A 378 -12.67 -14.31 12.89
C ARG A 378 -11.45 -14.64 12.03
N ARG A 379 -11.43 -14.19 10.77
CA ARG A 379 -10.37 -14.49 9.79
C ARG A 379 -9.64 -13.23 9.32
N GLU A 380 -9.20 -12.38 10.25
CA GLU A 380 -8.59 -11.06 9.97
C GLU A 380 -7.42 -11.15 8.96
N GLY A 381 -6.55 -12.16 9.10
CA GLY A 381 -5.40 -12.35 8.21
C GLY A 381 -5.79 -12.62 6.74
N SER A 382 -6.95 -13.26 6.49
CA SER A 382 -7.40 -13.55 5.13
C SER A 382 -7.77 -12.26 4.37
N PHE A 383 -8.40 -11.30 5.05
CA PHE A 383 -8.75 -10.01 4.46
C PHE A 383 -7.52 -9.17 4.12
N ALA A 384 -6.53 -9.09 5.04
CA ALA A 384 -5.26 -8.42 4.80
C ALA A 384 -4.52 -9.03 3.59
N GLY A 385 -4.47 -10.36 3.53
CA GLY A 385 -3.82 -11.08 2.43
C GLY A 385 -4.45 -10.77 1.07
N VAL A 386 -5.80 -10.76 0.97
CA VAL A 386 -6.49 -10.40 -0.29
C VAL A 386 -6.23 -8.95 -0.66
N MET A 387 -6.37 -8.02 0.29
CA MET A 387 -6.12 -6.61 0.02
C MET A 387 -4.70 -6.37 -0.50
N THR A 388 -3.70 -6.98 0.12
CA THR A 388 -2.30 -6.87 -0.29
C THR A 388 -2.06 -7.48 -1.67
N PHE A 389 -2.56 -8.70 -1.93
CA PHE A 389 -2.41 -9.38 -3.21
C PHE A 389 -3.05 -8.58 -4.35
N VAL A 390 -4.33 -8.21 -4.19
CA VAL A 390 -5.07 -7.46 -5.21
C VAL A 390 -4.45 -6.07 -5.42
N ARG A 391 -3.97 -5.42 -4.34
CA ARG A 391 -3.27 -4.13 -4.42
C ARG A 391 -2.02 -4.20 -5.30
N LYS A 392 -1.17 -5.20 -5.10
CA LYS A 392 0.06 -5.38 -5.88
C LYS A 392 -0.25 -5.68 -7.35
N ALA A 393 -1.21 -6.57 -7.61
CA ALA A 393 -1.62 -6.92 -8.97
C ALA A 393 -2.22 -5.73 -9.73
N THR A 394 -3.09 -4.95 -9.08
CA THR A 394 -3.73 -3.77 -9.69
C THR A 394 -2.75 -2.62 -9.87
N GLN A 395 -1.77 -2.44 -8.98
CA GLN A 395 -0.69 -1.48 -9.17
C GLN A 395 0.17 -1.84 -10.38
N ALA A 396 0.54 -3.12 -10.53
CA ALA A 396 1.26 -3.61 -11.69
C ALA A 396 0.50 -3.28 -12.99
N ALA A 397 -0.81 -3.58 -13.02
CA ALA A 397 -1.67 -3.31 -14.17
C ALA A 397 -1.82 -1.81 -14.47
N ALA A 398 -1.97 -0.98 -13.44
CA ALA A 398 -2.12 0.48 -13.60
C ALA A 398 -0.86 1.12 -14.20
N VAL A 399 0.32 0.83 -13.63
CA VAL A 399 1.58 1.38 -14.13
C VAL A 399 1.94 0.82 -15.51
N ALA A 400 1.69 -0.48 -15.74
CA ALA A 400 1.84 -1.08 -17.06
C ALA A 400 0.93 -0.39 -18.09
N GLY A 401 -0.34 -0.18 -17.75
CA GLY A 401 -1.29 0.53 -18.61
C GLY A 401 -0.83 1.94 -18.95
N VAL A 402 -0.33 2.70 -17.98
CA VAL A 402 0.23 4.04 -18.21
C VAL A 402 1.39 3.99 -19.20
N GLY A 403 2.39 3.12 -18.98
CA GLY A 403 3.55 3.04 -19.86
C GLY A 403 3.22 2.59 -21.30
N PHE A 404 2.37 1.56 -21.46
CA PHE A 404 1.95 1.11 -22.79
C PHE A 404 1.10 2.14 -23.53
N LEU A 405 0.19 2.83 -22.83
CA LEU A 405 -0.62 3.88 -23.44
C LEU A 405 0.22 5.09 -23.82
N MET A 406 1.20 5.50 -22.99
CA MET A 406 2.14 6.56 -23.36
C MET A 406 2.94 6.18 -24.61
N GLN A 407 3.43 4.96 -24.71
CA GLN A 407 4.15 4.48 -25.88
C GLN A 407 3.25 4.47 -27.12
N ALA A 408 2.01 3.98 -27.00
CA ALA A 408 1.03 3.98 -28.09
C ALA A 408 0.62 5.40 -28.52
N GLY A 409 0.62 6.37 -27.58
CA GLY A 409 0.39 7.80 -27.84
C GLY A 409 1.58 8.52 -28.49
N GLY A 410 2.67 7.80 -28.82
CA GLY A 410 3.83 8.35 -29.50
C GLY A 410 4.87 8.96 -28.58
N PHE A 411 4.89 8.59 -27.29
CA PHE A 411 5.94 9.04 -26.38
C PHE A 411 7.31 8.46 -26.77
N VAL A 412 8.29 9.33 -26.95
CA VAL A 412 9.68 8.99 -27.34
C VAL A 412 10.60 9.19 -26.15
N SER A 413 11.19 8.10 -25.67
CA SER A 413 12.11 8.12 -24.53
C SER A 413 13.37 8.91 -24.84
N GLY A 414 13.84 9.71 -23.87
CA GLY A 414 15.03 10.57 -24.00
C GLY A 414 14.84 11.81 -24.89
N ALA A 415 13.70 11.97 -25.53
CA ALA A 415 13.45 13.16 -26.33
C ALA A 415 13.16 14.37 -25.43
N PRO A 416 13.78 15.54 -25.66
CA PRO A 416 13.57 16.76 -24.88
C PRO A 416 12.19 17.38 -25.12
N VAL A 417 11.60 17.13 -26.27
CA VAL A 417 10.25 17.58 -26.68
C VAL A 417 9.46 16.39 -27.14
N GLN A 418 8.21 16.31 -26.74
CA GLN A 418 7.29 15.23 -27.12
C GLN A 418 6.30 15.71 -28.18
N SER A 419 5.76 14.79 -28.95
CA SER A 419 4.68 15.09 -29.90
C SER A 419 3.39 15.48 -29.17
N ASP A 420 2.53 16.26 -29.83
CA ASP A 420 1.20 16.63 -29.29
C ASP A 420 0.40 15.40 -28.91
N GLY A 421 0.48 14.31 -29.68
CA GLY A 421 -0.19 13.03 -29.39
C GLY A 421 0.28 12.42 -28.06
N ALA A 422 1.58 12.46 -27.78
CA ALA A 422 2.15 11.98 -26.52
C ALA A 422 1.72 12.85 -25.34
N ILE A 423 1.74 14.19 -25.49
CA ILE A 423 1.32 15.15 -24.47
C ILE A 423 -0.16 14.96 -24.15
N HIS A 424 -1.02 14.86 -25.16
CA HIS A 424 -2.46 14.59 -24.96
C HIS A 424 -2.69 13.26 -24.25
N THR A 425 -1.94 12.21 -24.59
CA THR A 425 -2.05 10.92 -23.91
C THR A 425 -1.67 11.01 -22.43
N ILE A 426 -0.58 11.71 -22.11
CA ILE A 426 -0.17 11.95 -20.71
C ILE A 426 -1.27 12.72 -19.96
N ALA A 427 -1.85 13.76 -20.58
CA ALA A 427 -2.92 14.54 -20.00
C ALA A 427 -4.20 13.70 -19.78
N LEU A 428 -4.58 12.86 -20.74
CA LEU A 428 -5.73 11.96 -20.62
C LEU A 428 -5.53 10.93 -19.48
N LEU A 429 -4.33 10.36 -19.37
CA LEU A 429 -4.00 9.43 -18.28
C LEU A 429 -4.12 10.09 -16.91
N LEU A 430 -3.54 11.27 -16.76
CA LEU A 430 -3.60 12.01 -15.50
C LEU A 430 -5.02 12.49 -15.20
N GLY A 431 -5.76 12.98 -16.19
CA GLY A 431 -7.14 13.44 -16.06
C GLY A 431 -8.13 12.27 -15.98
N ILE A 432 -8.48 11.72 -17.12
CA ILE A 432 -9.55 10.71 -17.26
C ILE A 432 -9.18 9.42 -16.51
N GLY A 433 -7.94 8.96 -16.58
CA GLY A 433 -7.48 7.77 -15.87
C GLY A 433 -7.66 7.89 -14.36
N THR A 434 -7.15 8.98 -13.78
CA THR A 434 -7.27 9.25 -12.34
C THR A 434 -8.72 9.48 -11.92
N VAL A 435 -9.42 10.39 -12.61
CA VAL A 435 -10.79 10.78 -12.26
C VAL A 435 -11.77 9.62 -12.48
N GLY A 436 -11.59 8.83 -13.53
CA GLY A 436 -12.42 7.65 -13.81
C GLY A 436 -12.35 6.62 -12.68
N MET A 437 -11.15 6.35 -12.16
CA MET A 437 -10.98 5.43 -11.02
C MET A 437 -11.53 6.01 -9.71
N LEU A 438 -11.41 7.31 -9.49
CA LEU A 438 -12.05 7.98 -8.37
C LEU A 438 -13.58 7.94 -8.47
N GLY A 439 -14.12 8.16 -9.66
CA GLY A 439 -15.54 8.04 -9.97
C GLY A 439 -16.07 6.63 -9.70
N PHE A 440 -15.34 5.60 -10.14
CA PHE A 440 -15.64 4.21 -9.78
C PHE A 440 -15.69 4.02 -8.26
N GLY A 441 -14.68 4.49 -7.53
CA GLY A 441 -14.64 4.41 -6.06
C GLY A 441 -15.82 5.13 -5.40
N ILE A 442 -16.20 6.32 -5.89
CA ILE A 442 -17.37 7.06 -5.43
C ILE A 442 -18.65 6.26 -5.67
N LEU A 443 -18.86 5.71 -6.87
CA LEU A 443 -20.03 4.89 -7.19
C LEU A 443 -20.14 3.66 -6.27
N VAL A 444 -19.02 2.98 -6.01
CA VAL A 444 -18.99 1.85 -5.06
C VAL A 444 -19.34 2.32 -3.64
N SER A 445 -18.80 3.46 -3.22
CA SER A 445 -19.01 4.01 -1.88
C SER A 445 -20.47 4.37 -1.59
N THR A 446 -21.28 4.72 -2.61
CA THR A 446 -22.71 4.99 -2.43
C THR A 446 -23.49 3.75 -1.97
N ARG A 447 -22.98 2.53 -2.27
CA ARG A 447 -23.58 1.27 -1.86
C ARG A 447 -22.99 0.71 -0.56
N PHE A 448 -21.92 1.33 -0.04
CA PHE A 448 -21.25 0.89 1.18
C PHE A 448 -21.99 1.45 2.42
N ARG A 449 -22.67 0.57 3.15
CA ARG A 449 -23.58 0.92 4.24
C ARG A 449 -23.00 0.73 5.65
N LEU A 450 -21.75 0.30 5.75
CA LEU A 450 -21.10 0.17 7.04
C LEU A 450 -20.83 1.55 7.65
N SER A 451 -21.33 1.76 8.84
CA SER A 451 -21.19 3.00 9.63
C SER A 451 -21.10 2.62 11.11
N PRO A 452 -20.72 3.53 12.01
CA PRO A 452 -20.74 3.25 13.45
C PRO A 452 -22.09 2.72 13.95
N ALA A 453 -23.21 3.26 13.44
CA ALA A 453 -24.55 2.84 13.81
C ALA A 453 -24.87 1.42 13.32
N THR A 454 -24.61 1.10 12.04
CA THR A 454 -24.87 -0.24 11.49
C THR A 454 -23.90 -1.29 12.04
N HIS A 455 -22.67 -0.89 12.39
CA HIS A 455 -21.72 -1.75 13.08
C HIS A 455 -22.19 -2.09 14.50
N GLY A 456 -22.78 -1.14 15.23
CA GLY A 456 -23.36 -1.41 16.54
C GLY A 456 -24.47 -2.47 16.47
N VAL A 457 -25.34 -2.38 15.44
CA VAL A 457 -26.37 -3.42 15.20
C VAL A 457 -25.74 -4.77 14.85
N LEU A 458 -24.69 -4.78 14.00
CA LEU A 458 -23.96 -5.99 13.65
C LEU A 458 -23.40 -6.69 14.89
N MET A 459 -22.76 -5.95 15.80
CA MET A 459 -22.18 -6.50 17.03
C MET A 459 -23.26 -7.07 17.97
N ALA A 460 -24.41 -6.41 18.08
CA ALA A 460 -25.54 -6.93 18.87
C ALA A 460 -26.08 -8.23 18.28
N GLU A 461 -26.20 -8.35 16.95
CA GLU A 461 -26.65 -9.57 16.28
C GLU A 461 -25.61 -10.71 16.37
N ILE A 462 -24.31 -10.42 16.35
CA ILE A 462 -23.25 -11.41 16.61
C ILE A 462 -23.45 -12.03 18.01
N GLU A 463 -23.65 -11.19 19.01
CA GLU A 463 -23.85 -11.67 20.40
C GLU A 463 -25.15 -12.47 20.54
N HIS A 464 -26.20 -12.03 19.84
CA HIS A 464 -27.49 -12.75 19.79
C HIS A 464 -27.33 -14.14 19.14
N LEU A 465 -26.61 -14.26 18.04
CA LEU A 465 -26.32 -15.54 17.40
C LEU A 465 -25.40 -16.43 18.26
N ARG A 466 -24.46 -15.86 19.00
CA ARG A 466 -23.62 -16.58 19.97
C ARG A 466 -24.43 -17.20 21.10
N SER A 467 -25.51 -16.55 21.52
CA SER A 467 -26.42 -17.08 22.55
C SER A 467 -27.28 -18.23 22.05
N GLY A 468 -27.16 -18.64 20.77
CA GLY A 468 -27.91 -19.75 20.16
C GLY A 468 -29.18 -19.32 19.44
N ALA A 469 -29.48 -18.04 19.34
CA ALA A 469 -30.63 -17.54 18.59
C ALA A 469 -30.49 -17.82 17.08
N ARG A 470 -31.61 -17.96 16.39
CA ARG A 470 -31.66 -18.20 14.94
C ARG A 470 -32.52 -17.20 14.17
N THR A 471 -33.13 -16.28 14.88
CA THR A 471 -33.95 -15.20 14.32
C THR A 471 -33.37 -13.86 14.71
N PRO A 472 -33.48 -12.81 13.87
CA PRO A 472 -32.93 -11.50 14.19
C PRO A 472 -33.67 -10.87 15.38
N THR A 473 -32.99 -10.00 16.14
CA THR A 473 -33.56 -9.25 17.26
C THR A 473 -34.69 -8.32 16.80
N SER A 474 -34.65 -7.86 15.57
CA SER A 474 -35.71 -7.09 14.90
C SER A 474 -35.64 -7.26 13.38
N ALA A 475 -36.75 -7.01 12.69
CA ALA A 475 -36.77 -7.01 11.22
C ALA A 475 -35.81 -5.99 10.60
N GLN A 476 -35.54 -4.88 11.27
CA GLN A 476 -34.58 -3.88 10.84
C GLN A 476 -33.14 -4.38 11.01
N ALA A 477 -32.80 -4.99 12.14
CA ALA A 477 -31.49 -5.55 12.41
C ALA A 477 -31.17 -6.66 11.40
N GLY A 478 -32.12 -7.56 11.12
CA GLY A 478 -31.97 -8.59 10.09
C GLY A 478 -31.60 -8.00 8.72
N ARG A 479 -32.34 -6.99 8.26
CA ARG A 479 -32.06 -6.31 6.96
C ARG A 479 -30.68 -5.68 6.92
N ILE A 480 -30.24 -5.03 8.01
CA ILE A 480 -28.91 -4.39 8.08
C ILE A 480 -27.82 -5.46 7.92
N VAL A 481 -27.94 -6.57 8.63
CA VAL A 481 -26.94 -7.63 8.59
C VAL A 481 -26.94 -8.35 7.23
N GLU A 482 -28.12 -8.59 6.63
CA GLU A 482 -28.22 -9.17 5.29
C GLU A 482 -27.62 -8.22 4.23
N ASP A 483 -27.82 -6.91 4.35
CA ASP A 483 -27.24 -5.93 3.43
C ASP A 483 -25.70 -5.85 3.57
N LEU A 484 -25.17 -5.92 4.78
CA LEU A 484 -23.72 -5.92 5.02
C LEU A 484 -23.06 -7.23 4.58
N SER A 485 -23.63 -8.36 4.92
CA SER A 485 -23.07 -9.68 4.63
C SER A 485 -23.27 -10.09 3.17
N GLY A 486 -24.43 -9.73 2.59
CA GLY A 486 -24.92 -10.23 1.30
C GLY A 486 -25.52 -11.64 1.37
N TRP A 487 -25.83 -12.12 2.58
CA TRP A 487 -26.41 -13.43 2.85
C TRP A 487 -27.72 -13.28 3.61
N ARG A 488 -28.67 -14.19 3.41
CA ARG A 488 -29.91 -14.22 4.17
C ARG A 488 -29.61 -14.60 5.62
N TYR A 489 -30.44 -14.12 6.55
CA TYR A 489 -30.22 -14.32 7.98
C TYR A 489 -30.14 -15.80 8.37
N ASP A 490 -30.95 -16.67 7.75
CA ASP A 490 -30.96 -18.11 7.95
C ASP A 490 -29.69 -18.84 7.48
N GLN A 491 -28.88 -18.17 6.64
CA GLN A 491 -27.60 -18.66 6.13
C GLN A 491 -26.38 -18.15 6.92
N LEU A 492 -26.58 -17.30 7.93
CA LEU A 492 -25.50 -16.78 8.77
C LEU A 492 -24.97 -17.83 9.76
N TRP A 493 -23.93 -17.46 10.48
CA TRP A 493 -23.33 -18.25 11.57
C TRP A 493 -22.90 -19.66 11.13
N GLY A 494 -22.21 -19.76 10.01
CA GLY A 494 -21.68 -21.02 9.50
C GLY A 494 -22.64 -21.85 8.64
N ASN A 495 -23.90 -21.41 8.45
CA ASN A 495 -24.90 -22.13 7.66
C ASN A 495 -24.80 -21.83 6.15
N ASN A 496 -23.60 -21.59 5.63
CA ASN A 496 -23.38 -21.23 4.23
C ASN A 496 -22.09 -21.86 3.66
N PRO A 497 -21.91 -21.88 2.32
CA PRO A 497 -20.74 -22.48 1.67
C PRO A 497 -19.40 -21.76 1.92
N VAL A 498 -19.39 -20.59 2.57
CA VAL A 498 -18.16 -19.87 2.92
C VAL A 498 -17.52 -20.45 4.18
N ALA A 499 -18.36 -20.99 5.07
CA ALA A 499 -17.92 -21.58 6.33
C ALA A 499 -17.47 -23.05 6.17
N ARG A 500 -17.79 -23.69 5.05
CA ARG A 500 -17.39 -25.04 4.67
C ARG A 500 -16.19 -24.98 3.72
#